data_3f04bcf9d508f6be7b35e7f25e513c83
#
_entry.id   3f04bcf9d508f6be7b35e7f25e513c83
#
_cell.length_a   1.000
_cell.length_b   1.000
_cell.length_c   1.000
_cell.angle_alpha   90.00
_cell.angle_beta   90.00
_cell.angle_gamma   90.00
#
_symmetry.space_group_name_H-M   'P 1'
#
loop_
_entity.id
_entity.type
_entity.pdbx_description
1 polymer ?
#
loop_
_entity_poly.entity_id
_entity_poly.type
_entity_poly.pdbx_seq_one_letter_code
_entity_poly.pdbx_strand_id
1 'polypeptide(L)'
;YTDSDGWSVAVDAKTIEKGVEEWHFTFAAAKPSDPPKTVVEFTFPLKDVVGRWTTGEGLRKHLPVNWGGGFSSSLYSQAPVLAYFSDSNENRGVIACSEAFRRVTFNMGVIEETAQSCFAATLFSEPEAPISSYEVSFRLDFRPVFYADALRAAFAWYGTMPACKPAAVPAAAFDPLYSFWYSYHQDVTAPSVEK
;
A
#
# COMPACT_ATOMS: atom_id res chain seq x y z
N TYR A 1 22.02 11.17 -1.77
CA TYR A 1 22.86 9.97 -1.60
C TYR A 1 23.13 9.34 -2.97
N THR A 2 24.36 8.89 -3.20
CA THR A 2 24.74 8.13 -4.41
C THR A 2 25.39 6.83 -3.94
N ASP A 3 24.96 5.70 -4.48
CA ASP A 3 25.51 4.39 -4.16
C ASP A 3 26.72 4.02 -5.05
N SER A 4 27.33 2.87 -4.78
CA SER A 4 28.48 2.34 -5.54
C SER A 4 28.15 2.01 -7.00
N ASP A 5 26.85 1.79 -7.32
CA ASP A 5 26.37 1.35 -8.62
C ASP A 5 25.94 2.52 -9.51
N GLY A 6 26.16 3.75 -9.03
CA GLY A 6 25.91 4.98 -9.76
C GLY A 6 24.46 5.45 -9.73
N TRP A 7 23.65 4.89 -8.83
CA TRP A 7 22.32 5.39 -8.54
C TRP A 7 22.37 6.52 -7.51
N SER A 8 21.56 7.53 -7.71
CA SER A 8 21.34 8.61 -6.74
C SER A 8 19.90 8.64 -6.30
N VAL A 9 19.67 9.03 -5.02
CA VAL A 9 18.35 9.20 -4.44
C VAL A 9 18.22 10.64 -3.93
N ALA A 10 17.21 11.34 -4.42
CA ALA A 10 16.75 12.60 -3.88
C ALA A 10 15.43 12.37 -3.10
N VAL A 11 15.28 13.09 -1.99
CA VAL A 11 14.09 13.00 -1.13
C VAL A 11 13.55 14.40 -0.92
N ASP A 12 12.26 14.58 -1.20
CA ASP A 12 11.52 15.79 -0.88
C ASP A 12 10.35 15.44 0.05
N ALA A 13 10.17 16.21 1.12
CA ALA A 13 9.11 16.02 2.11
C ALA A 13 8.24 17.26 2.20
N LYS A 14 6.94 17.09 2.07
CA LYS A 14 5.96 18.16 2.09
C LYS A 14 4.88 17.90 3.12
N THR A 15 4.66 18.87 4.02
CA THR A 15 3.46 18.88 4.85
C THR A 15 2.27 19.35 4.00
N ILE A 16 1.28 18.49 3.84
CA ILE A 16 0.05 18.77 3.10
C ILE A 16 -0.93 19.53 4.00
N GLU A 17 -1.10 19.05 5.23
CA GLU A 17 -1.86 19.66 6.30
C GLU A 17 -1.33 19.17 7.66
N LYS A 18 -1.80 19.72 8.74
CA LYS A 18 -1.35 19.28 10.08
C LYS A 18 -1.63 17.79 10.29
N GLY A 19 -0.55 17.02 10.46
CA GLY A 19 -0.59 15.57 10.65
C GLY A 19 -0.65 14.76 9.36
N VAL A 20 -0.51 15.40 8.18
CA VAL A 20 -0.40 14.71 6.88
C VAL A 20 0.84 15.19 6.14
N GLU A 21 1.67 14.23 5.77
CA GLU A 21 2.91 14.47 5.04
C GLU A 21 2.96 13.61 3.77
N GLU A 22 3.60 14.13 2.74
CA GLU A 22 3.98 13.37 1.55
C GLU A 22 5.50 13.42 1.40
N TRP A 23 6.09 12.23 1.22
CA TRP A 23 7.50 12.02 1.01
C TRP A 23 7.70 11.49 -0.40
N HIS A 24 8.42 12.24 -1.22
CA HIS A 24 8.69 11.89 -2.61
C HIS A 24 10.16 11.50 -2.77
N PHE A 25 10.38 10.32 -3.35
CA PHE A 25 11.71 9.76 -3.60
C PHE A 25 11.93 9.69 -5.11
N THR A 26 13.00 10.32 -5.59
CA THR A 26 13.44 10.27 -6.98
C THR A 26 14.75 9.51 -7.06
N PHE A 27 14.74 8.40 -7.79
CA PHE A 27 15.90 7.57 -8.08
C PHE A 27 16.38 7.89 -9.49
N ALA A 28 17.67 8.08 -9.68
CA ALA A 28 18.26 8.38 -10.99
C ALA A 28 19.61 7.70 -11.18
N ALA A 29 19.84 7.20 -12.38
CA ALA A 29 21.13 6.68 -12.84
C ALA A 29 21.54 7.35 -14.17
N ALA A 30 22.84 7.46 -14.42
CA ALA A 30 23.37 8.09 -15.63
C ALA A 30 23.01 7.33 -16.92
N LYS A 31 22.72 6.04 -16.82
CA LYS A 31 22.30 5.16 -17.93
C LYS A 31 21.38 4.07 -17.38
N PRO A 32 20.52 3.46 -18.21
CA PRO A 32 19.69 2.34 -17.79
C PRO A 32 20.54 1.21 -17.18
N SER A 33 20.18 0.81 -15.99
CA SER A 33 20.78 -0.31 -15.23
C SER A 33 19.74 -0.92 -14.30
N ASP A 34 20.04 -2.06 -13.73
CA ASP A 34 19.17 -2.67 -12.73
C ASP A 34 19.15 -1.79 -11.47
N PRO A 35 17.97 -1.38 -10.99
CA PRO A 35 17.90 -0.56 -9.79
C PRO A 35 18.30 -1.36 -8.55
N PRO A 36 19.03 -0.76 -7.60
CA PRO A 36 19.44 -1.44 -6.39
C PRO A 36 18.24 -1.69 -5.48
N LYS A 37 18.19 -2.88 -4.87
CA LYS A 37 17.21 -3.17 -3.83
C LYS A 37 17.28 -2.11 -2.72
N THR A 38 16.21 -1.39 -2.51
CA THR A 38 16.16 -0.24 -1.59
C THR A 38 15.06 -0.43 -0.55
N VAL A 39 15.37 -0.07 0.69
CA VAL A 39 14.39 -0.04 1.79
C VAL A 39 14.13 1.40 2.17
N VAL A 40 12.87 1.80 2.14
CA VAL A 40 12.38 3.06 2.71
C VAL A 40 11.66 2.71 4.01
N GLU A 41 12.16 3.25 5.12
CA GLU A 41 11.63 2.95 6.45
C GLU A 41 11.16 4.22 7.16
N PHE A 42 10.01 4.13 7.77
CA PHE A 42 9.44 5.14 8.66
C PHE A 42 9.24 4.53 10.04
N THR A 43 9.71 5.24 11.06
CA THR A 43 9.49 4.86 12.46
C THR A 43 8.75 5.97 13.19
N PHE A 44 7.86 5.60 14.08
CA PHE A 44 7.08 6.54 14.88
C PHE A 44 6.74 5.94 16.25
N PRO A 45 6.48 6.77 17.28
CA PRO A 45 6.23 6.28 18.62
C PRO A 45 5.05 5.30 18.66
N LEU A 46 5.24 4.16 19.33
CA LEU A 46 4.20 3.20 19.63
C LEU A 46 3.35 3.73 20.81
N LYS A 47 2.45 4.65 20.51
CA LYS A 47 1.55 5.22 21.50
C LYS A 47 0.12 4.82 21.21
N ASP A 48 -0.49 4.05 22.12
CA ASP A 48 -1.91 3.68 22.06
C ASP A 48 -2.28 3.01 20.72
N VAL A 49 -1.38 2.20 20.18
CA VAL A 49 -1.63 1.37 18.98
C VAL A 49 -2.01 -0.02 19.44
N VAL A 50 -3.21 -0.48 19.09
CA VAL A 50 -3.70 -1.81 19.49
C VAL A 50 -3.89 -2.75 18.31
N GLY A 51 -3.85 -2.24 17.08
CA GLY A 51 -4.05 -3.07 15.92
C GLY A 51 -3.70 -2.38 14.60
N ARG A 52 -3.85 -3.14 13.55
CA ARG A 52 -3.59 -2.72 12.17
C ARG A 52 -4.71 -3.13 11.23
N TRP A 53 -4.77 -2.47 10.10
CA TRP A 53 -5.61 -2.82 8.98
C TRP A 53 -4.78 -2.84 7.68
N THR A 54 -4.97 -3.87 6.86
CA THR A 54 -4.42 -3.97 5.51
C THR A 54 -5.51 -4.43 4.55
N THR A 55 -5.33 -4.22 3.25
CA THR A 55 -6.31 -4.65 2.24
C THR A 55 -6.49 -6.18 2.16
N GLY A 56 -5.47 -6.95 2.49
CA GLY A 56 -5.51 -8.41 2.40
C GLY A 56 -6.02 -9.11 3.66
N GLU A 57 -5.68 -8.58 4.84
CA GLU A 57 -6.06 -9.21 6.11
C GLU A 57 -7.27 -8.55 6.79
N GLY A 58 -7.64 -7.33 6.34
CA GLY A 58 -8.62 -6.53 7.03
C GLY A 58 -8.11 -6.05 8.39
N LEU A 59 -9.04 -5.92 9.33
CA LEU A 59 -8.75 -5.45 10.69
C LEU A 59 -8.15 -6.58 11.54
N ARG A 60 -7.02 -6.31 12.19
CA ARG A 60 -6.35 -7.20 13.14
C ARG A 60 -6.02 -6.46 14.44
N LYS A 61 -6.52 -6.93 15.57
CA LYS A 61 -6.11 -6.46 16.92
C LYS A 61 -4.85 -7.19 17.37
N HIS A 62 -3.81 -7.10 16.57
CA HIS A 62 -2.51 -7.69 16.84
C HIS A 62 -1.42 -6.87 16.13
N LEU A 63 -0.34 -6.60 16.83
CA LEU A 63 0.86 -5.97 16.29
C LEU A 63 1.98 -7.01 16.29
N PRO A 64 2.46 -7.42 15.12
CA PRO A 64 3.61 -8.29 15.04
C PRO A 64 4.89 -7.51 15.43
N VAL A 65 5.95 -8.23 15.74
CA VAL A 65 7.30 -7.65 15.73
C VAL A 65 7.68 -7.25 14.30
N ASN A 66 8.54 -6.25 14.14
CA ASN A 66 8.89 -5.67 12.83
C ASN A 66 9.46 -6.68 11.82
N TRP A 67 10.09 -7.75 12.29
CA TRP A 67 10.61 -8.85 11.46
C TRP A 67 9.60 -9.98 11.20
N GLY A 68 8.50 -10.04 11.94
CA GLY A 68 7.48 -11.09 11.87
C GLY A 68 6.19 -10.70 11.15
N GLY A 69 6.03 -9.43 10.79
CA GLY A 69 4.84 -8.91 10.10
C GLY A 69 5.17 -8.36 8.72
N GLY A 70 4.29 -8.61 7.76
CA GLY A 70 4.48 -8.03 6.44
C GLY A 70 3.46 -8.51 5.42
N PHE A 71 3.44 -7.84 4.28
CA PHE A 71 2.65 -8.22 3.11
C PHE A 71 3.35 -7.72 1.83
N SER A 72 3.02 -8.31 0.71
CA SER A 72 3.47 -7.82 -0.60
C SER A 72 2.30 -7.20 -1.34
N SER A 73 2.53 -6.06 -1.97
CA SER A 73 1.58 -5.42 -2.88
C SER A 73 2.06 -5.52 -4.32
N SER A 74 1.13 -5.59 -5.24
CA SER A 74 1.35 -5.51 -6.68
C SER A 74 0.01 -5.26 -7.38
N LEU A 75 0.04 -5.05 -8.70
CA LEU A 75 -1.16 -4.88 -9.51
C LEU A 75 -2.24 -5.97 -9.28
N TYR A 76 -1.84 -7.18 -8.97
CA TYR A 76 -2.73 -8.35 -8.83
C TYR A 76 -3.01 -8.76 -7.38
N SER A 77 -2.53 -8.00 -6.42
CA SER A 77 -2.64 -8.34 -5.01
C SER A 77 -3.17 -7.17 -4.18
N GLN A 78 -2.65 -6.99 -3.00
CA GLN A 78 -3.10 -5.97 -2.05
C GLN A 78 -2.68 -4.57 -2.48
N ALA A 79 -3.53 -3.58 -2.24
CA ALA A 79 -3.11 -2.19 -2.35
C ALA A 79 -2.04 -1.86 -1.30
N PRO A 80 -1.04 -1.01 -1.64
CA PRO A 80 0.09 -0.68 -0.77
C PRO A 80 -0.30 0.34 0.30
N VAL A 81 -1.24 -0.01 1.17
CA VAL A 81 -1.74 0.83 2.25
C VAL A 81 -1.91 0.04 3.55
N LEU A 82 -1.53 0.66 4.65
CA LEU A 82 -1.63 0.16 6.00
C LEU A 82 -2.22 1.23 6.90
N ALA A 83 -3.07 0.86 7.86
CA ALA A 83 -3.50 1.71 8.95
C ALA A 83 -3.17 1.08 10.30
N TYR A 84 -2.66 1.92 11.22
CA TYR A 84 -2.59 1.63 12.65
C TYR A 84 -3.70 2.38 13.39
N PHE A 85 -4.29 1.76 14.40
CA PHE A 85 -5.40 2.35 15.13
C PHE A 85 -5.36 2.02 16.64
N SER A 86 -6.00 2.88 17.42
CA SER A 86 -6.20 2.72 18.87
C SER A 86 -7.41 1.81 19.18
N ASP A 87 -7.60 1.46 20.44
CA ASP A 87 -8.78 0.69 20.88
C ASP A 87 -10.11 1.45 20.64
N SER A 88 -10.08 2.79 20.64
CA SER A 88 -11.22 3.62 20.22
C SER A 88 -11.38 3.76 18.70
N ASN A 89 -10.60 3.02 17.90
CA ASN A 89 -10.56 3.10 16.45
C ASN A 89 -10.08 4.48 15.91
N GLU A 90 -9.37 5.25 16.70
CA GLU A 90 -8.73 6.47 16.26
C GLU A 90 -7.47 6.14 15.49
N ASN A 91 -7.22 6.88 14.40
CA ASN A 91 -6.03 6.74 13.57
C ASN A 91 -4.76 7.00 14.40
N ARG A 92 -3.79 6.12 14.25
CA ARG A 92 -2.43 6.24 14.81
C ARG A 92 -1.36 6.27 13.74
N GLY A 93 -1.76 6.13 12.47
CA GLY A 93 -0.94 6.25 11.29
C GLY A 93 -1.54 5.48 10.13
N VAL A 94 -1.92 6.18 9.07
CA VAL A 94 -2.17 5.57 7.76
C VAL A 94 -0.98 5.86 6.89
N ILE A 95 -0.38 4.81 6.33
CA ILE A 95 0.75 4.89 5.42
C ILE A 95 0.33 4.31 4.09
N ALA A 96 0.50 5.06 3.01
CA ALA A 96 0.20 4.66 1.64
C ALA A 96 1.41 4.90 0.75
N CYS A 97 1.71 3.94 -0.15
CA CYS A 97 2.79 4.02 -1.13
C CYS A 97 2.21 4.15 -2.54
N SER A 98 2.75 5.04 -3.37
CA SER A 98 2.27 5.25 -4.74
C SER A 98 2.58 4.09 -5.71
N GLU A 99 3.52 3.20 -5.37
CA GLU A 99 3.85 2.06 -6.22
C GLU A 99 2.78 0.96 -6.07
N ALA A 100 1.79 1.01 -6.93
CA ALA A 100 0.67 0.07 -6.95
C ALA A 100 0.84 -1.03 -8.00
N PHE A 101 1.83 -0.95 -8.88
CA PHE A 101 1.98 -1.83 -10.04
C PHE A 101 3.10 -2.86 -9.86
N ARG A 102 4.29 -2.39 -9.46
CA ARG A 102 5.42 -3.29 -9.17
C ARG A 102 5.22 -3.96 -7.83
N ARG A 103 5.89 -5.08 -7.66
CA ARG A 103 5.90 -5.75 -6.36
C ARG A 103 6.74 -4.94 -5.37
N VAL A 104 6.10 -4.53 -4.29
CA VAL A 104 6.76 -3.95 -3.11
C VAL A 104 6.48 -4.83 -1.92
N THR A 105 7.50 -5.16 -1.15
CA THR A 105 7.34 -5.91 0.10
C THR A 105 7.32 -4.92 1.26
N PHE A 106 6.27 -4.98 2.06
CA PHE A 106 6.10 -4.16 3.25
C PHE A 106 6.34 -5.00 4.50
N ASN A 107 7.21 -4.50 5.37
CA ASN A 107 7.32 -4.97 6.74
C ASN A 107 6.69 -3.95 7.66
N MET A 108 6.02 -4.42 8.70
CA MET A 108 5.35 -3.59 9.67
C MET A 108 5.39 -4.26 11.04
N GLY A 109 5.36 -3.46 12.08
CA GLY A 109 5.27 -4.00 13.43
C GLY A 109 5.95 -3.13 14.46
N VAL A 110 6.28 -3.76 15.57
CA VAL A 110 6.90 -3.11 16.71
C VAL A 110 8.39 -3.40 16.71
N ILE A 111 9.20 -2.35 16.89
CA ILE A 111 10.61 -2.44 17.24
C ILE A 111 10.66 -2.48 18.78
N GLU A 112 10.80 -3.68 19.34
CA GLU A 112 10.67 -3.90 20.79
C GLU A 112 11.74 -3.15 21.59
N GLU A 113 12.95 -3.02 21.04
CA GLU A 113 14.08 -2.36 21.70
C GLU A 113 13.86 -0.87 21.90
N THR A 114 13.08 -0.22 21.05
CA THR A 114 12.87 1.22 21.07
C THR A 114 11.42 1.62 21.37
N ALA A 115 10.51 0.67 21.49
CA ALA A 115 9.07 0.89 21.63
C ALA A 115 8.52 1.81 20.52
N GLN A 116 8.94 1.57 19.28
CA GLN A 116 8.48 2.26 18.08
C GLN A 116 7.67 1.35 17.19
N SER A 117 6.73 1.90 16.46
CA SER A 117 6.14 1.27 15.28
C SER A 117 7.05 1.51 14.09
N CYS A 118 7.16 0.50 13.24
CA CYS A 118 7.93 0.53 12.02
C CYS A 118 7.01 0.24 10.82
N PHE A 119 7.28 0.93 9.74
CA PHE A 119 6.80 0.61 8.40
C PHE A 119 7.97 0.71 7.44
N ALA A 120 8.32 -0.40 6.80
CA ALA A 120 9.40 -0.47 5.84
C ALA A 120 8.91 -1.01 4.50
N ALA A 121 9.16 -0.28 3.42
CA ALA A 121 8.88 -0.67 2.05
C ALA A 121 10.18 -1.09 1.35
N THR A 122 10.26 -2.34 0.90
CA THR A 122 11.36 -2.82 0.08
C THR A 122 10.97 -2.72 -1.39
N LEU A 123 11.64 -1.82 -2.10
CA LEU A 123 11.55 -1.59 -3.53
C LEU A 123 12.58 -2.45 -4.26
N PHE A 124 12.27 -2.84 -5.49
CA PHE A 124 13.17 -3.60 -6.36
C PHE A 124 13.65 -4.91 -5.72
N SER A 125 12.71 -5.62 -5.06
CA SER A 125 13.00 -6.92 -4.44
C SER A 125 13.11 -8.06 -5.46
N GLU A 126 12.64 -7.85 -6.68
CA GLU A 126 12.72 -8.76 -7.82
C GLU A 126 13.51 -8.10 -8.96
N PRO A 127 14.13 -8.88 -9.85
CA PRO A 127 14.80 -8.35 -11.03
C PRO A 127 13.82 -7.52 -11.88
N GLU A 128 14.25 -6.33 -12.27
CA GLU A 128 13.50 -5.41 -13.13
C GLU A 128 14.21 -5.26 -14.48
N ALA A 129 13.49 -4.79 -15.48
CA ALA A 129 14.15 -4.32 -16.68
C ALA A 129 15.03 -3.09 -16.36
N PRO A 130 16.19 -2.93 -17.01
CA PRO A 130 17.06 -1.77 -16.75
C PRO A 130 16.31 -0.45 -16.95
N ILE A 131 16.36 0.40 -15.93
CA ILE A 131 15.77 1.74 -15.93
C ILE A 131 16.84 2.79 -15.57
N SER A 132 16.59 4.06 -15.89
CA SER A 132 17.47 5.16 -15.51
C SER A 132 16.82 6.15 -14.55
N SER A 133 15.52 6.01 -14.30
CA SER A 133 14.79 6.83 -13.34
C SER A 133 13.59 6.07 -12.77
N TYR A 134 13.25 6.40 -11.53
CA TYR A 134 12.06 5.89 -10.85
C TYR A 134 11.62 6.88 -9.79
N GLU A 135 10.33 7.01 -9.62
CA GLU A 135 9.74 7.89 -8.61
C GLU A 135 8.73 7.13 -7.77
N VAL A 136 8.74 7.37 -6.48
CA VAL A 136 7.76 6.82 -5.55
C VAL A 136 7.45 7.82 -4.47
N SER A 137 6.18 7.89 -4.07
CA SER A 137 5.72 8.75 -2.99
C SER A 137 5.11 7.93 -1.87
N PHE A 138 5.29 8.40 -0.65
CA PHE A 138 4.62 7.89 0.53
C PHE A 138 3.78 8.99 1.14
N ARG A 139 2.51 8.67 1.44
CA ARG A 139 1.63 9.54 2.21
C ARG A 139 1.49 8.99 3.61
N LEU A 140 1.78 9.83 4.59
CA LEU A 140 1.67 9.54 6.02
C LEU A 140 0.55 10.40 6.59
N ASP A 141 -0.44 9.78 7.23
CA ASP A 141 -1.56 10.49 7.84
C ASP A 141 -1.68 10.10 9.32
N PHE A 142 -1.32 11.02 10.21
CA PHE A 142 -1.36 10.88 11.66
C PHE A 142 -2.44 11.76 12.29
N ARG A 143 -3.42 12.22 11.54
CA ARG A 143 -4.52 13.00 12.09
C ARG A 143 -5.31 12.18 13.12
N PRO A 144 -5.73 12.78 14.25
CA PRO A 144 -6.54 12.12 15.26
C PRO A 144 -8.02 12.05 14.82
N VAL A 145 -8.28 11.23 13.81
CA VAL A 145 -9.62 10.98 13.23
C VAL A 145 -9.94 9.49 13.31
N PHE A 146 -11.15 9.09 12.98
CA PHE A 146 -11.47 7.67 12.82
C PHE A 146 -10.59 7.06 11.71
N TYR A 147 -9.93 5.92 11.99
CA TYR A 147 -8.93 5.37 11.07
C TYR A 147 -9.47 5.12 9.66
N ALA A 148 -10.78 4.78 9.51
CA ALA A 148 -11.36 4.57 8.20
C ALA A 148 -11.52 5.88 7.41
N ASP A 149 -11.60 7.05 8.06
CA ASP A 149 -11.63 8.34 7.37
C ASP A 149 -10.23 8.69 6.84
N ALA A 150 -9.19 8.39 7.61
CA ALA A 150 -7.80 8.51 7.13
C ALA A 150 -7.52 7.54 5.98
N LEU A 151 -8.05 6.30 6.01
CA LEU A 151 -7.99 5.37 4.88
C LEU A 151 -8.71 5.89 3.65
N ARG A 152 -9.92 6.46 3.79
CA ARG A 152 -10.64 7.09 2.66
C ARG A 152 -9.81 8.21 2.04
N ALA A 153 -9.13 9.01 2.85
CA ALA A 153 -8.24 10.06 2.35
C ALA A 153 -7.03 9.49 1.59
N ALA A 154 -6.47 8.37 2.04
CA ALA A 154 -5.40 7.67 1.31
C ALA A 154 -5.90 7.11 -0.04
N PHE A 155 -7.10 6.51 -0.09
CA PHE A 155 -7.69 6.05 -1.34
C PHE A 155 -8.08 7.20 -2.28
N ALA A 156 -8.53 8.34 -1.75
CA ALA A 156 -8.74 9.54 -2.54
C ALA A 156 -7.43 10.08 -3.15
N TRP A 157 -6.32 9.98 -2.39
CA TRP A 157 -5.00 10.33 -2.89
C TRP A 157 -4.57 9.44 -4.08
N TYR A 158 -4.81 8.12 -4.03
CA TYR A 158 -4.59 7.25 -5.20
C TYR A 158 -5.43 7.70 -6.41
N GLY A 159 -6.67 8.13 -6.19
CA GLY A 159 -7.55 8.64 -7.26
C GLY A 159 -7.02 9.90 -7.97
N THR A 160 -6.04 10.61 -7.40
CA THR A 160 -5.35 11.73 -8.07
C THR A 160 -4.28 11.27 -9.06
N MET A 161 -3.84 10.02 -8.97
CA MET A 161 -2.81 9.44 -9.84
C MET A 161 -3.46 8.92 -11.13
N PRO A 162 -3.01 9.36 -12.32
CA PRO A 162 -3.64 8.94 -13.59
C PRO A 162 -3.72 7.42 -13.75
N ALA A 163 -2.66 6.70 -13.31
CA ALA A 163 -2.56 5.25 -13.41
C ALA A 163 -3.48 4.48 -12.44
N CYS A 164 -3.90 5.12 -11.34
CA CYS A 164 -4.80 4.53 -10.34
C CYS A 164 -6.25 5.01 -10.47
N LYS A 165 -6.55 5.83 -11.48
CA LYS A 165 -7.89 6.35 -11.67
C LYS A 165 -8.87 5.23 -12.00
N PRO A 166 -9.96 5.07 -11.23
CA PRO A 166 -10.95 4.03 -11.50
C PRO A 166 -11.53 4.16 -12.91
N ALA A 167 -11.67 3.03 -13.59
CA ALA A 167 -12.41 2.98 -14.84
C ALA A 167 -13.91 3.28 -14.59
N ALA A 168 -14.61 3.75 -15.63
CA ALA A 168 -16.05 3.91 -15.55
C ALA A 168 -16.69 2.53 -15.29
N VAL A 169 -17.62 2.48 -14.35
CA VAL A 169 -18.37 1.26 -14.05
C VAL A 169 -19.28 0.96 -15.26
N PRO A 170 -19.16 -0.20 -15.92
CA PRO A 170 -20.02 -0.55 -17.04
C PRO A 170 -21.48 -0.72 -16.58
N ALA A 171 -22.44 -0.35 -17.44
CA ALA A 171 -23.86 -0.45 -17.12
C ALA A 171 -24.29 -1.84 -16.62
N ALA A 172 -23.73 -2.90 -17.22
CA ALA A 172 -23.99 -4.28 -16.83
C ALA A 172 -23.60 -4.62 -15.36
N ALA A 173 -22.78 -3.80 -14.72
CA ALA A 173 -22.46 -4.01 -13.30
C ALA A 173 -23.61 -3.65 -12.34
N PHE A 174 -24.64 -2.96 -12.84
CA PHE A 174 -25.85 -2.62 -12.09
C PHE A 174 -27.01 -3.60 -12.35
N ASP A 175 -26.81 -4.55 -13.28
CA ASP A 175 -27.80 -5.58 -13.57
C ASP A 175 -27.66 -6.76 -12.59
N PRO A 176 -28.76 -7.45 -12.25
CA PRO A 176 -28.69 -8.65 -11.46
C PRO A 176 -27.86 -9.72 -12.14
N LEU A 177 -26.91 -10.30 -11.41
CA LEU A 177 -26.10 -11.43 -11.90
C LEU A 177 -26.64 -12.74 -11.32
N TYR A 178 -27.02 -13.67 -12.19
CA TYR A 178 -27.36 -15.03 -11.82
C TYR A 178 -26.15 -15.95 -11.98
N SER A 179 -25.83 -16.71 -10.95
CA SER A 179 -24.80 -17.74 -11.00
C SER A 179 -25.44 -19.12 -10.88
N PHE A 180 -25.23 -19.95 -11.86
CA PHE A 180 -25.71 -21.34 -11.89
C PHE A 180 -24.63 -22.35 -11.48
N TRP A 181 -23.45 -21.87 -11.05
CA TRP A 181 -22.30 -22.71 -10.73
C TRP A 181 -22.64 -23.84 -9.72
N TYR A 182 -23.35 -23.50 -8.68
CA TYR A 182 -23.72 -24.48 -7.63
C TYR A 182 -24.78 -25.49 -8.08
N SER A 183 -25.58 -25.18 -9.11
CA SER A 183 -26.64 -26.06 -9.60
C SER A 183 -26.20 -26.96 -10.74
N TYR A 184 -25.35 -26.46 -11.64
CA TYR A 184 -25.03 -27.12 -12.88
C TYR A 184 -23.53 -27.25 -13.16
N HIS A 185 -22.66 -26.58 -12.38
CA HIS A 185 -21.22 -26.52 -12.59
C HIS A 185 -20.87 -26.17 -14.06
N GLN A 186 -20.18 -27.05 -14.77
CA GLN A 186 -19.80 -26.86 -16.17
C GLN A 186 -20.88 -27.30 -17.17
N ASP A 187 -21.94 -27.98 -16.70
CA ASP A 187 -23.00 -28.53 -17.53
C ASP A 187 -24.19 -27.57 -17.74
N VAL A 188 -23.92 -26.26 -17.65
CA VAL A 188 -24.95 -25.23 -17.87
C VAL A 188 -25.32 -25.20 -19.35
N THR A 189 -26.60 -25.39 -19.65
CA THR A 189 -27.16 -25.27 -21.00
C THR A 189 -28.28 -24.23 -21.02
N ALA A 190 -28.60 -23.67 -22.19
CA ALA A 190 -29.70 -22.70 -22.30
C ALA A 190 -31.01 -23.23 -21.74
N PRO A 191 -31.46 -24.48 -22.00
CA PRO A 191 -32.68 -25.02 -21.38
C PRO A 191 -32.63 -25.17 -19.87
N SER A 192 -31.45 -25.29 -19.25
CA SER A 192 -31.32 -25.36 -17.79
C SER A 192 -31.45 -23.98 -17.11
N VAL A 193 -31.21 -22.90 -17.87
CA VAL A 193 -31.31 -21.53 -17.40
C VAL A 193 -32.73 -20.96 -17.53
N GLU A 194 -33.49 -21.44 -18.53
CA GLU A 194 -34.83 -20.96 -18.86
C GLU A 194 -35.93 -21.58 -18.00
N LYS A 195 -35.64 -22.51 -17.09
CA LYS A 195 -36.57 -23.13 -16.14
C LYS A 195 -36.65 -22.36 -14.83
#